data_9d4ad46f7ce79b71d363f8dfec9f126a
#
_entry.id   9d4ad46f7ce79b71d363f8dfec9f126a
#
_cell.length_a   1.000
_cell.length_b   1.000
_cell.length_c   1.000
_cell.angle_alpha   90.00
_cell.angle_beta   90.00
_cell.angle_gamma   90.00
#
_symmetry.space_group_name_H-M   'P 1'
#
loop_
_entity.id
_entity.type
_entity.pdbx_description
1 polymer ?
#
loop_
_entity_poly.entity_id
_entity_poly.type
_entity_poly.pdbx_seq_one_letter_code
_entity_poly.pdbx_strand_id
1 'polypeptide(L)'
;AVAAAFAFFSDKIGKGYQWYRILAVLDPENTTGWAPSETVWKNIIYQQQRGEIALGSGGIFGNGLFTGRYYSVPNAHNDFILSWIGNVAGFVGCCVVLGVLLALVIKTFATGARSEDLLGSYICAGIGGALMAQIAVNVGMNLRVLPVIGVTLPFYSAGGSSVLMLYICVGLVLSVYSHNTKSLFS
;
A
#
# COMPACT_ATOMS: atom_id res chain seq x y z
N ALA A 1 -11.13 -25.75 12.89
CA ALA A 1 -12.08 -24.74 13.36
C ALA A 1 -12.07 -23.52 12.45
N VAL A 2 -10.91 -22.92 12.10
CA VAL A 2 -10.80 -21.73 11.23
C VAL A 2 -11.30 -22.04 9.82
N ALA A 3 -10.93 -23.19 9.23
CA ALA A 3 -11.36 -23.58 7.89
C ALA A 3 -12.89 -23.83 7.81
N ALA A 4 -13.51 -24.35 8.87
CA ALA A 4 -14.96 -24.58 8.92
C ALA A 4 -15.75 -23.27 9.08
N ALA A 5 -15.27 -22.35 9.92
CA ALA A 5 -15.84 -21.01 10.04
C ALA A 5 -15.71 -20.24 8.71
N PHE A 6 -14.58 -20.39 8.05
CA PHE A 6 -14.29 -19.78 6.75
C PHE A 6 -15.20 -20.33 5.66
N ALA A 7 -15.44 -21.65 5.60
CA ALA A 7 -16.36 -22.27 4.65
C ALA A 7 -17.82 -21.82 4.88
N PHE A 8 -18.25 -21.67 6.13
CA PHE A 8 -19.59 -21.19 6.48
C PHE A 8 -19.82 -19.73 6.11
N PHE A 9 -18.79 -18.86 6.25
CA PHE A 9 -18.84 -17.46 5.80
C PHE A 9 -18.78 -17.34 4.27
N SER A 10 -18.03 -18.22 3.59
CA SER A 10 -17.89 -18.19 2.13
C SER A 10 -19.19 -18.44 1.38
N ASP A 11 -20.04 -19.31 1.93
CA ASP A 11 -21.34 -19.67 1.32
C ASP A 11 -22.38 -18.54 1.46
N LYS A 12 -22.22 -17.66 2.47
CA LYS A 12 -23.13 -16.56 2.77
C LYS A 12 -22.72 -15.20 2.20
N ILE A 13 -21.44 -14.93 1.97
CA ILE A 13 -20.89 -13.63 1.53
C ILE A 13 -20.73 -13.54 0.01
N GLY A 14 -21.08 -14.60 -0.69
CA GLY A 14 -21.20 -14.58 -2.15
C GLY A 14 -19.87 -14.79 -2.87
N LYS A 15 -19.92 -15.58 -3.91
CA LYS A 15 -18.87 -15.95 -4.86
C LYS A 15 -18.32 -14.74 -5.65
N GLY A 16 -17.93 -13.66 -4.97
CA GLY A 16 -17.38 -12.47 -5.59
C GLY A 16 -15.90 -12.62 -5.90
N TYR A 17 -15.45 -12.02 -7.03
CA TYR A 17 -14.04 -11.95 -7.43
C TYR A 17 -13.08 -11.50 -6.31
N GLN A 18 -13.55 -10.65 -5.40
CA GLN A 18 -12.78 -10.17 -4.24
C GLN A 18 -12.50 -11.27 -3.22
N TRP A 19 -13.42 -12.22 -3.05
CA TRP A 19 -13.24 -13.36 -2.16
C TRP A 19 -12.10 -14.27 -2.61
N TYR A 20 -12.02 -14.51 -3.91
CA TYR A 20 -10.93 -15.32 -4.48
C TYR A 20 -9.56 -14.65 -4.33
N ARG A 21 -9.49 -13.32 -4.23
CA ARG A 21 -8.23 -12.61 -3.92
C ARG A 21 -7.72 -12.89 -2.50
N ILE A 22 -8.64 -12.98 -1.53
CA ILE A 22 -8.29 -13.34 -0.13
C ILE A 22 -7.81 -14.79 -0.09
N LEU A 23 -8.51 -15.69 -0.76
CA LEU A 23 -8.13 -17.10 -0.85
C LEU A 23 -6.77 -17.29 -1.53
N ALA A 24 -6.44 -16.50 -2.54
CA ALA A 24 -5.17 -16.56 -3.26
C ALA A 24 -3.95 -16.23 -2.37
N VAL A 25 -4.14 -15.52 -1.28
CA VAL A 25 -3.07 -15.28 -0.29
C VAL A 25 -2.91 -16.46 0.65
N LEU A 26 -4.03 -17.10 1.04
CA LEU A 26 -4.04 -18.21 2.01
C LEU A 26 -3.65 -19.55 1.36
N ASP A 27 -4.03 -19.79 0.12
CA ASP A 27 -3.78 -21.02 -0.63
C ASP A 27 -3.40 -20.69 -2.09
N PRO A 28 -2.18 -20.19 -2.33
CA PRO A 28 -1.75 -19.75 -3.64
C PRO A 28 -1.68 -20.88 -4.69
N GLU A 29 -1.52 -22.11 -4.26
CA GLU A 29 -1.45 -23.30 -5.13
C GLU A 29 -2.82 -23.93 -5.38
N ASN A 30 -3.88 -23.37 -4.77
CA ASN A 30 -5.25 -23.90 -4.84
C ASN A 30 -5.34 -25.40 -4.47
N THR A 31 -4.59 -25.80 -3.45
CA THR A 31 -4.57 -27.18 -2.97
C THR A 31 -5.93 -27.62 -2.43
N THR A 32 -6.74 -26.68 -1.95
CA THR A 32 -8.10 -26.91 -1.44
C THR A 32 -9.18 -26.97 -2.52
N GLY A 33 -8.84 -26.64 -3.79
CA GLY A 33 -9.78 -26.67 -4.91
C GLY A 33 -10.90 -25.62 -4.84
N TRP A 34 -10.70 -24.51 -4.11
CA TRP A 34 -11.70 -23.44 -3.94
C TRP A 34 -11.83 -22.51 -5.15
N ALA A 35 -10.90 -22.59 -6.08
CA ALA A 35 -10.96 -21.76 -7.28
C ALA A 35 -12.11 -22.15 -8.20
N PRO A 36 -12.84 -21.18 -8.79
CA PRO A 36 -13.95 -21.45 -9.69
C PRO A 36 -13.50 -22.04 -11.03
N SER A 37 -12.31 -21.67 -11.48
CA SER A 37 -11.62 -22.23 -12.65
C SER A 37 -10.12 -21.91 -12.56
N GLU A 38 -9.31 -22.75 -13.21
CA GLU A 38 -7.84 -22.59 -13.23
C GLU A 38 -7.41 -21.27 -13.89
N THR A 39 -8.13 -20.84 -14.92
CA THR A 39 -7.86 -19.59 -15.63
C THR A 39 -8.13 -18.34 -14.77
N VAL A 40 -9.22 -18.33 -14.04
CA VAL A 40 -9.55 -17.22 -13.11
C VAL A 40 -8.52 -17.16 -11.98
N TRP A 41 -8.16 -18.30 -11.43
CA TRP A 41 -7.16 -18.40 -10.37
C TRP A 41 -5.79 -17.89 -10.81
N LYS A 42 -5.29 -18.35 -11.96
CA LYS A 42 -4.04 -17.87 -12.53
C LYS A 42 -4.04 -16.35 -12.76
N ASN A 43 -5.15 -15.76 -13.22
CA ASN A 43 -5.25 -14.32 -13.43
C ASN A 43 -5.21 -13.53 -12.11
N ILE A 44 -5.82 -14.04 -11.04
CA ILE A 44 -5.79 -13.39 -9.72
C ILE A 44 -4.38 -13.39 -9.14
N ILE A 45 -3.69 -14.52 -9.21
CA ILE A 45 -2.34 -14.68 -8.65
C ILE A 45 -1.29 -13.98 -9.52
N TYR A 46 -1.52 -13.90 -10.83
CA TYR A 46 -0.53 -13.41 -11.81
C TYR A 46 0.04 -12.03 -11.45
N GLN A 47 -0.80 -11.09 -11.04
CA GLN A 47 -0.35 -9.74 -10.68
C GLN A 47 0.57 -9.75 -9.45
N GLN A 48 0.21 -10.50 -8.43
CA GLN A 48 1.02 -10.61 -7.20
C GLN A 48 2.34 -11.34 -7.45
N GLN A 49 2.31 -12.45 -8.19
CA GLN A 49 3.52 -13.19 -8.53
C GLN A 49 4.49 -12.33 -9.36
N ARG A 50 3.97 -11.59 -10.34
CA ARG A 50 4.79 -10.65 -11.14
C ARG A 50 5.36 -9.52 -10.31
N GLY A 51 4.57 -8.98 -9.36
CA GLY A 51 5.04 -7.97 -8.41
C GLY A 51 6.16 -8.48 -7.52
N GLU A 52 6.01 -9.68 -6.96
CA GLU A 52 7.01 -10.35 -6.13
C GLU A 52 8.31 -10.63 -6.89
N ILE A 53 8.21 -11.19 -8.10
CA ILE A 53 9.36 -11.44 -8.97
C ILE A 53 10.08 -10.13 -9.32
N ALA A 54 9.32 -9.08 -9.66
CA ALA A 54 9.88 -7.78 -9.98
C ALA A 54 10.62 -7.18 -8.77
N LEU A 55 10.01 -7.23 -7.59
CA LEU A 55 10.61 -6.76 -6.34
C LEU A 55 11.91 -7.51 -6.02
N GLY A 56 11.88 -8.85 -6.11
CA GLY A 56 13.04 -9.71 -5.80
C GLY A 56 14.17 -9.63 -6.84
N SER A 57 13.83 -9.37 -8.11
CA SER A 57 14.81 -9.33 -9.21
C SER A 57 15.76 -8.14 -9.15
N GLY A 58 15.40 -7.06 -8.43
CA GLY A 58 16.24 -5.88 -8.30
C GLY A 58 17.41 -6.05 -7.34
N GLY A 59 17.41 -7.07 -6.48
CA GLY A 59 18.47 -7.27 -5.48
C GLY A 59 18.64 -6.04 -4.56
N ILE A 60 19.87 -5.74 -4.16
CA ILE A 60 20.16 -4.65 -3.22
C ILE A 60 20.11 -3.28 -3.91
N PHE A 61 20.70 -3.14 -5.09
CA PHE A 61 20.89 -1.84 -5.78
C PHE A 61 20.00 -1.65 -7.00
N GLY A 62 19.19 -2.63 -7.37
CA GLY A 62 18.31 -2.57 -8.53
C GLY A 62 19.01 -2.87 -9.86
N ASN A 63 18.16 -3.03 -10.89
CA ASN A 63 18.62 -3.27 -12.27
C ASN A 63 18.96 -1.96 -13.02
N GLY A 64 18.68 -0.79 -12.42
CA GLY A 64 18.87 0.53 -13.02
C GLY A 64 17.80 0.91 -14.06
N LEU A 65 17.63 2.22 -14.28
CA LEU A 65 16.59 2.77 -15.17
C LEU A 65 16.81 2.48 -16.66
N PHE A 66 18.03 2.17 -17.10
CA PHE A 66 18.39 2.10 -18.52
C PHE A 66 18.85 0.72 -18.99
N THR A 67 18.84 -0.30 -18.14
CA THR A 67 19.36 -1.64 -18.46
C THR A 67 18.42 -2.51 -19.28
N GLY A 68 17.17 -2.08 -19.50
CA GLY A 68 16.18 -2.82 -20.32
C GLY A 68 15.67 -4.14 -19.72
N ARG A 69 16.13 -4.51 -18.53
CA ARG A 69 15.74 -5.75 -17.85
C ARG A 69 14.59 -5.48 -16.85
N TYR A 70 13.44 -5.06 -17.39
CA TYR A 70 12.26 -4.82 -16.55
C TYR A 70 11.31 -6.02 -16.61
N TYR A 71 10.90 -6.48 -15.44
CA TYR A 71 9.76 -7.37 -15.37
C TYR A 71 8.48 -6.56 -15.53
N SER A 72 7.71 -6.85 -16.58
CA SER A 72 6.41 -6.21 -16.78
C SER A 72 5.43 -6.66 -15.69
N VAL A 73 5.04 -5.73 -14.84
CA VAL A 73 4.01 -5.93 -13.82
C VAL A 73 2.75 -5.21 -14.30
N PRO A 74 1.61 -5.90 -14.45
CA PRO A 74 0.35 -5.26 -14.78
C PRO A 74 -0.01 -4.23 -13.69
N ASN A 75 -0.45 -3.04 -14.09
CA ASN A 75 -0.78 -1.94 -13.18
C ASN A 75 0.37 -1.45 -12.26
N ALA A 76 1.62 -1.63 -12.69
CA ALA A 76 2.80 -1.20 -11.92
C ALA A 76 2.74 0.28 -11.51
N HIS A 77 2.11 1.14 -12.32
CA HIS A 77 2.00 2.57 -12.06
C HIS A 77 1.04 2.94 -10.92
N ASN A 78 0.12 2.05 -10.57
CA ASN A 78 -0.89 2.28 -9.54
C ASN A 78 -0.52 1.52 -8.24
N ASP A 79 -0.95 0.27 -8.14
CA ASP A 79 -0.94 -0.48 -6.89
C ASP A 79 0.39 -1.18 -6.63
N PHE A 80 1.17 -1.48 -7.69
CA PHE A 80 2.44 -2.21 -7.64
C PHE A 80 3.66 -1.31 -7.90
N ILE A 81 3.54 0.00 -7.64
CA ILE A 81 4.65 0.94 -7.84
C ILE A 81 5.87 0.58 -6.98
N LEU A 82 5.66 0.04 -5.76
CA LEU A 82 6.74 -0.41 -4.89
C LEU A 82 7.53 -1.57 -5.51
N SER A 83 6.86 -2.51 -6.18
CA SER A 83 7.52 -3.60 -6.91
C SER A 83 8.35 -3.07 -8.08
N TRP A 84 7.86 -2.05 -8.77
CA TRP A 84 8.63 -1.40 -9.84
C TRP A 84 9.85 -0.65 -9.29
N ILE A 85 9.70 0.08 -8.18
CA ILE A 85 10.83 0.74 -7.49
C ILE A 85 11.86 -0.30 -7.05
N GLY A 86 11.42 -1.43 -6.51
CA GLY A 86 12.30 -2.53 -6.12
C GLY A 86 13.06 -3.13 -7.29
N ASN A 87 12.42 -3.27 -8.46
CA ASN A 87 13.09 -3.75 -9.66
C ASN A 87 14.17 -2.78 -10.16
N VAL A 88 13.88 -1.46 -10.16
CA VAL A 88 14.74 -0.42 -10.72
C VAL A 88 15.84 0.01 -9.74
N ALA A 89 15.48 0.30 -8.50
CA ALA A 89 16.36 0.87 -7.48
C ALA A 89 16.72 -0.12 -6.35
N GLY A 90 16.21 -1.34 -6.43
CA GLY A 90 16.50 -2.40 -5.48
C GLY A 90 15.93 -2.17 -4.08
N PHE A 91 16.43 -2.97 -3.15
CA PHE A 91 16.04 -2.90 -1.74
C PHE A 91 16.33 -1.52 -1.13
N VAL A 92 17.47 -0.92 -1.48
CA VAL A 92 17.86 0.42 -1.00
C VAL A 92 16.84 1.47 -1.44
N GLY A 93 16.40 1.43 -2.70
CA GLY A 93 15.38 2.35 -3.21
C GLY A 93 14.04 2.21 -2.47
N CYS A 94 13.61 0.99 -2.21
CA CYS A 94 12.41 0.74 -1.40
C CYS A 94 12.54 1.30 0.02
N CYS A 95 13.68 1.08 0.67
CA CYS A 95 13.95 1.61 2.02
C CYS A 95 13.94 3.15 2.05
N VAL A 96 14.50 3.81 1.05
CA VAL A 96 14.49 5.28 0.95
C VAL A 96 13.05 5.79 0.80
N VAL A 97 12.28 5.22 -0.13
CA VAL A 97 10.88 5.62 -0.35
C VAL A 97 10.03 5.41 0.91
N LEU A 98 10.11 4.23 1.51
CA LEU A 98 9.37 3.92 2.72
C LEU A 98 9.84 4.77 3.91
N GLY A 99 11.13 5.05 4.01
CA GLY A 99 11.70 5.93 5.03
C GLY A 99 11.18 7.36 4.94
N VAL A 100 11.08 7.92 3.73
CA VAL A 100 10.49 9.25 3.50
C VAL A 100 9.00 9.26 3.87
N LEU A 101 8.24 8.25 3.47
CA LEU A 101 6.83 8.13 3.82
C LEU A 101 6.62 7.99 5.33
N LEU A 102 7.45 7.19 6.00
CA LEU A 102 7.41 7.02 7.45
C LEU A 102 7.77 8.32 8.17
N ALA A 103 8.77 9.05 7.69
CA ALA A 103 9.13 10.37 8.22
C ALA A 103 7.97 11.37 8.10
N LEU A 104 7.22 11.34 7.00
CA LEU A 104 6.03 12.15 6.82
C LEU A 104 4.94 11.80 7.85
N VAL A 105 4.68 10.51 8.06
CA VAL A 105 3.70 10.04 9.07
C VAL A 105 4.12 10.46 10.46
N ILE A 106 5.39 10.28 10.83
CA ILE A 106 5.91 10.69 12.15
C ILE A 106 5.79 12.20 12.32
N LYS A 107 6.11 13.00 11.31
CA LYS A 107 5.93 14.47 11.34
C LYS A 107 4.46 14.86 11.51
N THR A 108 3.54 14.18 10.85
CA THR A 108 2.10 14.41 10.98
C THR A 108 1.63 14.17 12.42
N PHE A 109 2.01 13.04 13.02
CA PHE A 109 1.69 12.76 14.43
C PHE A 109 2.37 13.74 15.40
N ALA A 110 3.63 14.09 15.16
CA ALA A 110 4.35 15.06 15.97
C ALA A 110 3.73 16.46 15.92
N THR A 111 3.19 16.86 14.77
CA THR A 111 2.44 18.12 14.63
C THR A 111 1.16 18.09 15.46
N GLY A 112 0.40 16.99 15.39
CA GLY A 112 -0.81 16.82 16.19
C GLY A 112 -0.54 16.78 17.70
N ALA A 113 0.53 16.10 18.13
CA ALA A 113 0.91 16.00 19.52
C ALA A 113 1.37 17.34 20.14
N ARG A 114 1.80 18.29 19.30
CA ARG A 114 2.20 19.64 19.73
C ARG A 114 1.09 20.68 19.57
N SER A 115 -0.07 20.26 19.07
CA SER A 115 -1.20 21.17 18.88
C SER A 115 -1.84 21.51 20.23
N GLU A 116 -2.01 22.80 20.52
CA GLU A 116 -2.76 23.29 21.67
C GLU A 116 -4.28 23.11 21.49
N ASP A 117 -4.74 23.05 20.23
CA ASP A 117 -6.13 22.82 19.88
C ASP A 117 -6.41 21.32 19.67
N LEU A 118 -7.42 20.82 20.38
CA LEU A 118 -7.88 19.43 20.28
C LEU A 118 -8.31 19.07 18.85
N LEU A 119 -8.94 20.00 18.13
CA LEU A 119 -9.38 19.76 16.75
C LEU A 119 -8.18 19.51 15.85
N GLY A 120 -7.13 20.35 15.94
CA GLY A 120 -5.89 20.18 15.20
C GLY A 120 -5.20 18.84 15.48
N SER A 121 -5.18 18.43 16.77
CA SER A 121 -4.63 17.15 17.19
C SER A 121 -5.39 15.97 16.56
N TYR A 122 -6.73 15.97 16.57
CA TYR A 122 -7.55 14.91 15.98
C TYR A 122 -7.43 14.85 14.46
N ILE A 123 -7.35 16.00 13.76
CA ILE A 123 -7.12 16.06 12.33
C ILE A 123 -5.78 15.40 11.97
N CYS A 124 -4.71 15.77 12.66
CA CYS A 124 -3.38 15.18 12.41
C CYS A 124 -3.34 13.67 12.75
N ALA A 125 -4.00 13.24 13.82
CA ALA A 125 -4.09 11.83 14.18
C ALA A 125 -4.85 11.02 13.12
N GLY A 126 -5.98 11.53 12.62
CA GLY A 126 -6.77 10.89 11.57
C GLY A 126 -5.99 10.77 10.26
N ILE A 127 -5.36 11.86 9.80
CA ILE A 127 -4.56 11.88 8.58
C ILE A 127 -3.33 10.97 8.71
N GLY A 128 -2.60 11.05 9.82
CA GLY A 128 -1.44 10.20 10.08
C GLY A 128 -1.80 8.72 10.13
N GLY A 129 -2.92 8.36 10.76
CA GLY A 129 -3.44 7.01 10.81
C GLY A 129 -3.85 6.49 9.42
N ALA A 130 -4.54 7.31 8.63
CA ALA A 130 -4.93 6.96 7.27
C ALA A 130 -3.71 6.74 6.36
N LEU A 131 -2.70 7.61 6.42
CA LEU A 131 -1.45 7.46 5.66
C LEU A 131 -0.70 6.19 6.08
N MET A 132 -0.58 5.92 7.37
CA MET A 132 0.07 4.71 7.88
C MET A 132 -0.64 3.45 7.40
N ALA A 133 -1.97 3.40 7.51
CA ALA A 133 -2.76 2.27 7.04
C ALA A 133 -2.60 2.05 5.53
N GLN A 134 -2.64 3.12 4.73
CA GLN A 134 -2.46 3.06 3.29
C GLN A 134 -1.08 2.52 2.89
N ILE A 135 0.00 2.97 3.55
CA ILE A 135 1.36 2.47 3.34
C ILE A 135 1.44 0.98 3.72
N ALA A 136 0.94 0.61 4.90
CA ALA A 136 1.00 -0.76 5.40
C ALA A 136 0.25 -1.74 4.48
N VAL A 137 -0.95 -1.36 4.02
CA VAL A 137 -1.74 -2.18 3.09
C VAL A 137 -1.03 -2.31 1.74
N ASN A 138 -0.50 -1.21 1.16
CA ASN A 138 0.20 -1.27 -0.11
C ASN A 138 1.46 -2.14 -0.03
N VAL A 139 2.28 -1.97 1.00
CA VAL A 139 3.46 -2.82 1.25
C VAL A 139 3.05 -4.27 1.41
N GLY A 140 2.01 -4.55 2.21
CA GLY A 140 1.51 -5.91 2.42
C GLY A 140 1.02 -6.59 1.14
N MET A 141 0.37 -5.84 0.23
CA MET A 141 -0.03 -6.34 -1.09
C MET A 141 1.18 -6.68 -1.98
N ASN A 142 2.20 -5.81 -1.99
CA ASN A 142 3.42 -6.03 -2.78
C ASN A 142 4.27 -7.19 -2.25
N LEU A 143 4.26 -7.43 -0.94
CA LEU A 143 4.92 -8.57 -0.29
C LEU A 143 4.07 -9.85 -0.26
N ARG A 144 2.89 -9.83 -0.88
CA ARG A 144 1.95 -10.97 -0.90
C ARG A 144 1.47 -11.45 0.47
N VAL A 145 1.53 -10.58 1.47
CA VAL A 145 0.98 -10.82 2.81
C VAL A 145 -0.51 -10.47 2.87
N LEU A 146 -0.93 -9.48 2.04
CA LEU A 146 -2.31 -9.04 1.93
C LEU A 146 -2.85 -9.25 0.51
N PRO A 147 -4.18 -9.46 0.38
CA PRO A 147 -4.81 -9.56 -0.94
C PRO A 147 -4.72 -8.24 -1.70
N VAL A 148 -4.75 -8.32 -3.04
CA VAL A 148 -4.78 -7.12 -3.90
C VAL A 148 -6.13 -6.43 -3.76
N ILE A 149 -6.14 -5.28 -3.08
CA ILE A 149 -7.35 -4.47 -2.82
C ILE A 149 -7.38 -3.24 -3.73
N GLY A 150 -6.24 -2.89 -4.36
CA GLY A 150 -6.15 -1.71 -5.21
C GLY A 150 -5.84 -0.43 -4.43
N VAL A 151 -5.10 -0.51 -3.34
CA VAL A 151 -4.68 0.64 -2.54
C VAL A 151 -3.34 1.17 -3.06
N THR A 152 -3.34 2.44 -3.45
CA THR A 152 -2.17 3.12 -4.02
C THR A 152 -1.14 3.50 -2.94
N LEU A 153 0.15 3.57 -3.31
CA LEU A 153 1.20 4.10 -2.41
C LEU A 153 1.12 5.64 -2.40
N PRO A 154 1.04 6.29 -1.22
CA PRO A 154 0.93 7.74 -1.13
C PRO A 154 2.04 8.46 -1.90
N PHE A 155 1.69 9.48 -2.68
CA PHE A 155 2.56 10.35 -3.50
C PHE A 155 3.34 9.68 -4.64
N TYR A 156 3.48 8.36 -4.66
CA TYR A 156 4.25 7.65 -5.68
C TYR A 156 3.37 7.03 -6.77
N SER A 157 2.14 6.65 -6.44
CA SER A 157 1.23 6.02 -7.39
C SER A 157 0.53 7.03 -8.30
N ALA A 158 0.31 6.66 -9.56
CA ALA A 158 -0.38 7.46 -10.55
C ALA A 158 -1.91 7.41 -10.36
N GLY A 159 -2.43 8.03 -9.31
CA GLY A 159 -3.87 8.14 -9.03
C GLY A 159 -4.28 9.60 -8.89
N GLY A 160 -4.91 10.20 -9.93
CA GLY A 160 -5.25 11.63 -9.91
C GLY A 160 -6.09 12.06 -8.71
N SER A 161 -7.13 11.32 -8.37
CA SER A 161 -8.01 11.61 -7.22
C SER A 161 -7.31 11.36 -5.88
N SER A 162 -6.51 10.29 -5.77
CA SER A 162 -5.78 9.99 -4.53
C SER A 162 -4.69 11.03 -4.25
N VAL A 163 -3.98 11.48 -5.29
CA VAL A 163 -2.97 12.54 -5.17
C VAL A 163 -3.61 13.86 -4.73
N LEU A 164 -4.73 14.25 -5.32
CA LEU A 164 -5.45 15.48 -4.92
C LEU A 164 -5.87 15.42 -3.46
N MET A 165 -6.45 14.29 -3.02
CA MET A 165 -6.85 14.10 -1.62
C MET A 165 -5.66 14.17 -0.66
N LEU A 166 -4.52 13.58 -1.04
CA LEU A 166 -3.28 13.63 -0.25
C LEU A 166 -2.76 15.06 -0.09
N TYR A 167 -2.78 15.87 -1.15
CA TYR A 167 -2.37 17.29 -1.05
C TYR A 167 -3.32 18.10 -0.15
N ILE A 168 -4.63 17.84 -0.18
CA ILE A 168 -5.59 18.46 0.74
C ILE A 168 -5.25 18.06 2.19
N CYS A 169 -5.00 16.77 2.45
CA CYS A 169 -4.62 16.29 3.77
C CYS A 169 -3.32 16.94 4.28
N VAL A 170 -2.30 17.04 3.43
CA VAL A 170 -1.04 17.73 3.78
C VAL A 170 -1.28 19.22 4.05
N GLY A 171 -2.13 19.88 3.24
CA GLY A 171 -2.52 21.27 3.46
C GLY A 171 -3.17 21.50 4.83
N LEU A 172 -4.06 20.58 5.27
CA LEU A 172 -4.66 20.63 6.60
C LEU A 172 -3.61 20.47 7.71
N VAL A 173 -2.69 19.51 7.57
CA VAL A 173 -1.59 19.32 8.55
C VAL A 173 -0.69 20.55 8.62
N LEU A 174 -0.36 21.16 7.49
CA LEU A 174 0.43 22.39 7.43
C LEU A 174 -0.31 23.58 8.06
N SER A 175 -1.63 23.66 7.89
CA SER A 175 -2.46 24.68 8.55
C SER A 175 -2.39 24.55 10.06
N VAL A 176 -2.53 23.33 10.61
CA VAL A 176 -2.37 23.08 12.06
C VAL A 176 -0.96 23.46 12.52
N TYR A 177 0.07 23.05 11.76
CA TYR A 177 1.45 23.39 12.09
C TYR A 177 1.69 24.90 12.15
N SER A 178 1.20 25.64 11.14
CA SER A 178 1.35 27.10 11.07
C SER A 178 0.61 27.83 12.20
N HIS A 179 -0.54 27.32 12.63
CA HIS A 179 -1.31 27.90 13.72
C HIS A 179 -0.58 27.75 15.08
N ASN A 180 -0.04 26.57 15.33
CA ASN A 180 0.75 26.31 16.54
C ASN A 180 2.01 27.18 16.62
N THR A 181 2.67 27.46 15.47
CA THR A 181 3.89 28.26 15.46
C THR A 181 3.63 29.73 15.76
N LYS A 182 2.45 30.24 15.41
CA LYS A 182 2.07 31.63 15.73
C LYS A 182 1.80 31.85 17.20
N SER A 183 1.26 30.87 17.91
CA SER A 183 0.98 30.99 19.35
C SER A 183 2.26 31.01 20.20
N LEU A 184 3.38 30.54 19.70
CA LEU A 184 4.67 30.56 20.40
C LEU A 184 5.37 31.94 20.32
N PHE A 185 4.90 32.87 19.49
CA PHE A 185 5.47 34.21 19.30
C PHE A 185 4.50 35.34 19.70
N SER A 186 3.33 35.04 20.21
CA SER A 186 2.37 35.99 20.76
C SER A 186 2.40 35.95 22.29
#